data_f6783ad5e8aaeab433dc2a43be965396
#
_entry.id   f6783ad5e8aaeab433dc2a43be965396
#
_cell.length_a   1.000
_cell.length_b   1.000
_cell.length_c   1.000
_cell.angle_alpha   90.00
_cell.angle_beta   90.00
_cell.angle_gamma   90.00
#
_symmetry.space_group_name_H-M   'P 1'
#
loop_
_entity.id
_entity.type
_entity.pdbx_description
1 polymer ?
#
loop_
_entity_poly.entity_id
_entity_poly.type
_entity_poly.pdbx_seq_one_letter_code
_entity_poly.pdbx_strand_id
1 'polypeptide(L)'
;MNLRKVWGSMWNRSNSCKDSTKAIQVLPRSCSSSISVFDQLPMDILVQIMMLMEPRDAVKLSLTCKALKRLVGCNRIWIFYLQCLQESWDSIFFAETSLRCGYPLRMVSSESEELSFMRVYGQRAQVPDSIIIDGGSGFCKFGRSKNDSPSRRVTIFREFGRIESPIYARLQQFFETIFNRMQQVKPSMQPIVVSLPLCHHDDTESAKASRRQLKTAILNVLFDMNVPAVCAVNQAKLFHSLSAFLRFRAVFFSAVLALYAARQTSGIVVNIGFQVITVVPILHGKVMRQMQENNITLSLHAVLTLKECYVALDYEAELSRDAQASMEIAGTLSKQRFFQTGEILFQPRLAGMRAMGLQQAVALCMDHCDAAGLTGDGSWFKTVVLAGGSACLPGLAERLEKELHDYLPSSICNGVRVIPPPYGVDTVWHGAKLISNLSTFPATCN
;
A
#
# COMPACT_ATOMS: atom_id res chain seq x y z
N MET A 1 8.23 2.51 18.37
CA MET A 1 8.43 3.97 18.29
C MET A 1 7.50 4.64 19.27
N ASN A 2 8.03 5.38 20.23
CA ASN A 2 7.30 5.76 21.45
C ASN A 2 6.32 6.90 21.13
N LEU A 3 5.02 6.65 21.17
CA LEU A 3 3.93 7.61 20.86
C LEU A 3 4.06 8.95 21.62
N ARG A 4 4.68 8.96 22.80
CA ARG A 4 4.99 10.19 23.55
C ARG A 4 5.97 11.14 22.85
N LYS A 5 6.89 10.63 22.01
CA LYS A 5 7.84 11.49 21.27
C LYS A 5 7.20 12.14 20.05
N VAL A 6 6.25 11.45 19.39
CA VAL A 6 5.49 12.03 18.26
C VAL A 6 4.52 13.11 18.78
N TRP A 7 3.91 12.89 19.93
CA TRP A 7 3.06 13.89 20.60
C TRP A 7 3.82 15.16 20.95
N GLY A 8 5.04 15.03 21.49
CA GLY A 8 5.87 16.20 21.83
C GLY A 8 6.28 17.03 20.61
N SER A 9 6.57 16.41 19.48
CA SER A 9 6.96 17.14 18.25
C SER A 9 5.78 17.81 17.54
N MET A 10 4.58 17.22 17.60
CA MET A 10 3.36 17.84 17.07
C MET A 10 2.86 18.98 17.98
N TRP A 11 3.03 18.83 19.29
CA TRP A 11 2.69 19.89 20.26
C TRP A 11 3.54 21.15 20.06
N ASN A 12 4.85 21.00 19.81
CA ASN A 12 5.75 22.13 19.57
C ASN A 12 5.54 22.80 18.20
N ARG A 13 5.01 22.09 17.20
CA ARG A 13 4.70 22.69 15.89
C ARG A 13 3.40 23.47 15.85
N SER A 14 2.38 23.03 16.63
CA SER A 14 1.10 23.76 16.71
C SER A 14 1.17 25.03 17.55
N ASN A 15 2.19 25.18 18.42
CA ASN A 15 2.40 26.40 19.21
C ASN A 15 3.23 27.47 18.48
N SER A 16 3.63 27.24 17.21
CA SER A 16 4.34 28.22 16.37
C SER A 16 3.42 29.10 15.52
N CYS A 17 2.12 29.10 15.75
CA CYS A 17 1.25 30.19 15.28
C CYS A 17 1.60 31.45 16.06
N LYS A 18 2.43 32.31 15.46
CA LYS A 18 2.76 33.62 15.98
C LYS A 18 1.47 34.41 16.19
N ASP A 19 1.25 34.80 17.43
CA ASP A 19 0.29 35.81 17.82
C ASP A 19 0.47 37.08 17.00
N SER A 20 -0.39 37.26 16.01
CA SER A 20 -0.67 38.56 15.48
C SER A 20 -1.83 39.14 16.26
N THR A 21 -1.57 39.50 17.51
CA THR A 21 -2.47 40.32 18.32
C THR A 21 -2.51 41.74 17.77
N LYS A 22 -3.31 41.94 16.74
CA LYS A 22 -3.88 43.28 16.50
C LYS A 22 -5.03 43.45 17.46
N ALA A 23 -4.80 44.23 18.49
CA ALA A 23 -5.82 44.68 19.43
C ALA A 23 -6.95 45.35 18.65
N ILE A 24 -8.07 44.66 18.52
CA ILE A 24 -9.32 45.24 18.05
C ILE A 24 -9.92 45.87 19.30
N GLN A 25 -9.90 47.21 19.37
CA GLN A 25 -10.68 47.99 20.35
C GLN A 25 -12.16 47.69 20.14
N VAL A 26 -12.74 46.93 21.06
CA VAL A 26 -14.17 46.70 21.13
C VAL A 26 -14.79 47.86 21.89
N LEU A 27 -15.54 48.71 21.23
CA LEU A 27 -16.45 49.68 21.84
C LEU A 27 -17.50 48.91 22.70
N PRO A 28 -17.79 49.34 23.92
CA PRO A 28 -18.75 48.71 24.78
C PRO A 28 -20.18 48.97 24.29
N ARG A 29 -20.81 47.97 23.69
CA ARG A 29 -22.28 47.93 23.63
C ARG A 29 -22.78 47.26 24.91
N SER A 30 -23.36 48.03 25.79
CA SER A 30 -24.12 47.60 26.95
C SER A 30 -25.37 46.84 26.49
N CYS A 31 -25.24 45.51 26.39
CA CYS A 31 -26.36 44.59 26.51
C CYS A 31 -25.98 43.67 27.66
N SER A 32 -26.79 43.66 28.71
CA SER A 32 -26.75 42.68 29.77
C SER A 32 -27.12 41.31 29.21
N SER A 33 -26.17 40.70 28.46
CA SER A 33 -26.23 39.31 28.05
C SER A 33 -25.68 38.49 29.22
N SER A 34 -26.50 37.64 29.79
CA SER A 34 -26.05 36.57 30.67
C SER A 34 -24.90 35.84 29.98
N ILE A 35 -23.67 36.05 30.48
CA ILE A 35 -22.48 35.38 29.98
C ILE A 35 -22.77 33.89 30.10
N SER A 36 -22.84 33.18 29.00
CA SER A 36 -23.08 31.74 28.99
C SER A 36 -21.94 31.07 29.76
N VAL A 37 -22.25 30.04 30.52
CA VAL A 37 -21.24 29.24 31.24
C VAL A 37 -20.16 28.73 30.27
N PHE A 38 -20.51 28.49 29.02
CA PHE A 38 -19.58 28.11 27.96
C PHE A 38 -18.55 29.19 27.62
N ASP A 39 -18.88 30.49 27.76
CA ASP A 39 -17.95 31.59 27.45
C ASP A 39 -16.87 31.74 28.56
N GLN A 40 -17.09 31.12 29.73
CA GLN A 40 -16.16 31.15 30.86
C GLN A 40 -15.20 29.93 30.86
N LEU A 41 -15.46 28.90 30.03
CA LEU A 41 -14.64 27.70 30.00
C LEU A 41 -13.36 27.94 29.24
N PRO A 42 -12.19 27.47 29.73
CA PRO A 42 -10.96 27.44 28.98
C PRO A 42 -11.11 26.67 27.65
N MET A 43 -10.42 27.13 26.61
CA MET A 43 -10.49 26.54 25.28
C MET A 43 -10.19 25.03 25.28
N ASP A 44 -9.24 24.59 26.09
CA ASP A 44 -8.87 23.15 26.19
C ASP A 44 -10.01 22.30 26.74
N ILE A 45 -10.79 22.82 27.70
CA ILE A 45 -11.97 22.12 28.25
C ILE A 45 -13.06 22.04 27.16
N LEU A 46 -13.28 23.12 26.42
CA LEU A 46 -14.23 23.11 25.31
C LEU A 46 -13.85 22.09 24.23
N VAL A 47 -12.55 21.97 23.89
CA VAL A 47 -12.06 20.96 22.97
C VAL A 47 -12.31 19.55 23.52
N GLN A 48 -12.07 19.31 24.80
CA GLN A 48 -12.35 18.01 25.44
C GLN A 48 -13.85 17.66 25.39
N ILE A 49 -14.72 18.62 25.67
CA ILE A 49 -16.18 18.44 25.56
C ILE A 49 -16.54 18.05 24.12
N MET A 50 -15.99 18.74 23.11
CA MET A 50 -16.24 18.42 21.70
C MET A 50 -15.77 17.00 21.34
N MET A 51 -14.64 16.53 21.89
CA MET A 51 -14.15 15.17 21.65
C MET A 51 -15.06 14.08 22.24
N LEU A 52 -15.87 14.39 23.25
CA LEU A 52 -16.85 13.46 23.84
C LEU A 52 -18.17 13.39 23.04
N MET A 53 -18.37 14.32 22.10
CA MET A 53 -19.58 14.37 21.30
C MET A 53 -19.45 13.50 20.03
N GLU A 54 -20.59 13.16 19.42
CA GLU A 54 -20.57 12.62 18.07
C GLU A 54 -20.13 13.69 17.04
N PRO A 55 -19.37 13.32 16.02
CA PRO A 55 -18.91 14.27 15.01
C PRO A 55 -20.04 15.08 14.35
N ARG A 56 -21.23 14.47 14.19
CA ARG A 56 -22.42 15.14 13.64
C ARG A 56 -22.92 16.27 14.55
N ASP A 57 -22.87 16.06 15.85
CA ASP A 57 -23.35 17.06 16.82
C ASP A 57 -22.33 18.19 16.98
N ALA A 58 -21.04 17.88 16.92
CA ALA A 58 -20.01 18.91 16.84
C ALA A 58 -20.22 19.83 15.62
N VAL A 59 -20.55 19.28 14.44
CA VAL A 59 -20.89 20.07 13.26
C VAL A 59 -22.14 20.93 13.49
N LYS A 60 -23.22 20.41 14.09
CA LYS A 60 -24.42 21.20 14.40
C LYS A 60 -24.10 22.38 15.33
N LEU A 61 -23.26 22.15 16.34
CA LEU A 61 -22.81 23.23 17.22
C LEU A 61 -22.04 24.34 16.49
N SER A 62 -21.27 23.98 15.46
CA SER A 62 -20.56 24.96 14.64
C SER A 62 -21.48 25.95 13.92
N LEU A 63 -22.76 25.63 13.75
CA LEU A 63 -23.76 26.46 13.10
C LEU A 63 -24.39 27.48 14.06
N THR A 64 -24.19 27.35 15.36
CA THR A 64 -24.87 28.16 16.38
C THR A 64 -24.22 29.53 16.59
N CYS A 65 -22.88 29.59 16.66
CA CYS A 65 -22.16 30.86 16.80
C CYS A 65 -20.75 30.80 16.20
N LYS A 66 -20.16 31.99 15.98
CA LYS A 66 -18.82 32.14 15.37
C LYS A 66 -17.71 31.52 16.23
N ALA A 67 -17.83 31.57 17.56
CA ALA A 67 -16.84 31.03 18.49
C ALA A 67 -16.81 29.49 18.40
N LEU A 68 -17.96 28.82 18.45
CA LEU A 68 -18.07 27.37 18.28
C LEU A 68 -17.67 26.92 16.87
N LYS A 69 -17.97 27.71 15.84
CA LYS A 69 -17.48 27.41 14.48
C LYS A 69 -15.95 27.37 14.40
N ARG A 70 -15.25 28.32 15.05
CA ARG A 70 -13.79 28.33 15.12
C ARG A 70 -13.27 27.14 15.92
N LEU A 71 -13.89 26.85 17.06
CA LEU A 71 -13.54 25.71 17.90
C LEU A 71 -13.67 24.39 17.16
N VAL A 72 -14.82 24.15 16.51
CA VAL A 72 -15.06 22.91 15.74
C VAL A 72 -14.13 22.84 14.51
N GLY A 73 -13.71 23.98 13.95
CA GLY A 73 -12.70 24.03 12.88
C GLY A 73 -11.28 23.62 13.30
N CYS A 74 -11.03 23.42 14.61
CA CYS A 74 -9.74 23.00 15.12
C CYS A 74 -9.39 21.57 14.66
N ASN A 75 -8.27 21.41 13.98
CA ASN A 75 -7.79 20.11 13.46
C ASN A 75 -7.65 19.04 14.57
N ARG A 76 -7.37 19.44 15.83
CA ARG A 76 -7.21 18.53 16.97
C ARG A 76 -8.44 17.65 17.20
N ILE A 77 -9.65 18.20 17.09
CA ILE A 77 -10.92 17.48 17.27
C ILE A 77 -11.07 16.42 16.16
N TRP A 78 -10.80 16.80 14.93
CA TRP A 78 -10.99 15.91 13.77
C TRP A 78 -9.92 14.84 13.67
N ILE A 79 -8.69 15.14 14.12
CA ILE A 79 -7.63 14.12 14.28
C ILE A 79 -8.08 13.08 15.32
N PHE A 80 -8.65 13.50 16.44
CA PHE A 80 -9.19 12.60 17.44
C PHE A 80 -10.30 11.70 16.88
N TYR A 81 -11.27 12.25 16.16
CA TYR A 81 -12.31 11.45 15.51
C TYR A 81 -11.76 10.49 14.47
N LEU A 82 -10.74 10.88 13.73
CA LEU A 82 -10.06 9.99 12.76
C LEU A 82 -9.31 8.86 13.47
N GLN A 83 -8.73 9.14 14.62
CA GLN A 83 -8.06 8.13 15.47
C GLN A 83 -9.04 7.11 16.09
N CYS A 84 -10.30 7.49 16.27
CA CYS A 84 -11.36 6.59 16.75
C CYS A 84 -11.86 5.63 15.64
N LEU A 85 -11.44 5.80 14.40
CA LEU A 85 -11.77 4.87 13.33
C LEU A 85 -10.98 3.55 13.49
N GLN A 86 -11.45 2.49 12.85
CA GLN A 86 -10.78 1.18 12.88
C GLN A 86 -9.40 1.18 12.20
N GLU A 87 -9.16 2.12 11.27
CA GLU A 87 -7.87 2.26 10.60
C GLU A 87 -6.83 2.94 11.51
N SER A 88 -5.57 2.50 11.45
CA SER A 88 -4.50 3.14 12.22
C SER A 88 -4.29 4.59 11.74
N TRP A 89 -4.13 5.51 12.70
CA TRP A 89 -3.86 6.91 12.42
C TRP A 89 -2.70 7.15 11.46
N ASP A 90 -1.61 6.40 11.63
CA ASP A 90 -0.44 6.53 10.76
C ASP A 90 -0.76 6.19 9.30
N SER A 91 -1.66 5.22 9.07
CA SER A 91 -2.12 4.87 7.72
C SER A 91 -3.03 5.94 7.13
N ILE A 92 -3.94 6.49 7.94
CA ILE A 92 -4.81 7.60 7.54
C ILE A 92 -3.97 8.83 7.22
N PHE A 93 -3.05 9.19 8.10
CA PHE A 93 -2.18 10.35 7.92
C PHE A 93 -1.33 10.22 6.66
N PHE A 94 -0.65 9.08 6.48
CA PHE A 94 0.13 8.80 5.26
C PHE A 94 -0.75 8.89 4.00
N ALA A 95 -1.91 8.26 4.00
CA ALA A 95 -2.80 8.27 2.85
C ALA A 95 -3.24 9.70 2.49
N GLU A 96 -3.69 10.48 3.46
CA GLU A 96 -4.25 11.82 3.22
C GLU A 96 -3.19 12.91 2.97
N THR A 97 -1.95 12.72 3.44
CA THR A 97 -0.85 13.66 3.22
C THR A 97 -0.01 13.31 2.01
N SER A 98 0.24 12.02 1.77
CA SER A 98 1.18 11.57 0.73
C SER A 98 0.49 11.06 -0.54
N LEU A 99 -0.73 10.49 -0.45
CA LEU A 99 -1.43 9.92 -1.60
C LEU A 99 -2.59 10.79 -2.12
N ARG A 100 -3.07 11.73 -1.30
CA ARG A 100 -4.25 12.56 -1.63
C ARG A 100 -4.11 13.40 -2.90
N CYS A 101 -2.90 13.83 -3.24
CA CYS A 101 -2.64 14.72 -4.39
C CYS A 101 -2.90 14.06 -5.76
N GLY A 102 -3.42 12.83 -5.76
CA GLY A 102 -3.68 12.04 -6.97
C GLY A 102 -2.48 11.21 -7.38
N TYR A 103 -2.66 10.39 -8.40
CA TYR A 103 -1.65 9.48 -8.87
C TYR A 103 -1.39 9.68 -10.36
N PRO A 104 -0.13 9.77 -10.80
CA PRO A 104 1.08 9.88 -9.97
C PRO A 104 1.07 11.16 -9.13
N LEU A 105 1.69 11.12 -7.96
CA LEU A 105 1.77 12.27 -7.06
C LEU A 105 2.20 13.51 -7.84
N ARG A 106 1.36 14.53 -7.89
CA ARG A 106 1.74 15.83 -8.46
C ARG A 106 2.70 16.47 -7.47
N MET A 107 3.81 17.03 -7.97
CA MET A 107 4.62 17.93 -7.15
C MET A 107 3.70 19.05 -6.71
N VAL A 108 3.49 19.16 -5.40
CA VAL A 108 2.69 20.25 -4.83
C VAL A 108 3.44 21.54 -5.10
N SER A 109 2.90 22.39 -5.95
CA SER A 109 3.33 23.76 -6.03
C SER A 109 3.19 24.40 -4.65
N SER A 110 4.17 25.12 -4.21
CA SER A 110 4.51 25.57 -2.87
C SER A 110 3.51 26.47 -2.12
N GLU A 111 2.27 26.52 -2.51
CA GLU A 111 1.21 27.15 -1.72
C GLU A 111 0.54 26.07 -0.88
N SER A 112 1.03 25.90 0.35
CA SER A 112 0.49 24.98 1.34
C SER A 112 -0.87 25.45 1.83
N GLU A 113 -1.95 25.06 1.17
CA GLU A 113 -3.25 25.02 1.84
C GLU A 113 -3.11 24.05 3.03
N GLU A 114 -3.22 24.60 4.22
CA GLU A 114 -3.17 23.83 5.46
C GLU A 114 -4.25 22.74 5.42
N LEU A 115 -3.85 21.46 5.55
CA LEU A 115 -4.75 20.34 5.43
C LEU A 115 -5.84 20.38 6.53
N SER A 116 -7.09 20.61 6.13
CA SER A 116 -8.22 20.57 7.05
C SER A 116 -8.69 19.14 7.33
N PHE A 117 -8.40 18.64 8.53
CA PHE A 117 -8.84 17.30 8.92
C PHE A 117 -10.37 17.19 9.11
N MET A 118 -11.06 18.30 9.36
CA MET A 118 -12.52 18.35 9.29
C MET A 118 -13.03 17.94 7.90
N ARG A 119 -12.45 18.54 6.85
CA ARG A 119 -12.79 18.21 5.46
C ARG A 119 -12.43 16.77 5.12
N VAL A 120 -11.26 16.32 5.55
CA VAL A 120 -10.82 14.91 5.36
C VAL A 120 -11.82 13.95 6.00
N TYR A 121 -12.22 14.19 7.25
CA TYR A 121 -13.20 13.36 7.95
C TYR A 121 -14.53 13.29 7.19
N GLY A 122 -15.07 14.46 6.80
CA GLY A 122 -16.33 14.54 6.07
C GLY A 122 -16.28 13.84 4.71
N GLN A 123 -15.20 13.99 3.97
CA GLN A 123 -14.99 13.33 2.67
C GLN A 123 -14.83 11.80 2.84
N ARG A 124 -14.02 11.35 3.81
CA ARG A 124 -13.86 9.89 4.09
C ARG A 124 -15.16 9.23 4.53
N ALA A 125 -16.01 9.94 5.27
CA ALA A 125 -17.33 9.44 5.66
C ALA A 125 -18.27 9.19 4.44
N GLN A 126 -18.03 9.87 3.33
CA GLN A 126 -18.78 9.73 2.07
C GLN A 126 -18.14 8.71 1.10
N VAL A 127 -16.92 8.24 1.40
CA VAL A 127 -16.27 7.23 0.55
C VAL A 127 -17.08 5.93 0.59
N PRO A 128 -17.54 5.44 -0.56
CA PRO A 128 -18.30 4.19 -0.64
C PRO A 128 -17.42 3.01 -0.19
N ASP A 129 -18.06 2.00 0.39
CA ASP A 129 -17.40 0.74 0.66
C ASP A 129 -17.09 0.05 -0.67
N SER A 130 -15.80 -0.16 -0.96
CA SER A 130 -15.34 -0.71 -2.22
C SER A 130 -15.03 -2.19 -2.07
N ILE A 131 -15.13 -2.94 -3.17
CA ILE A 131 -14.66 -4.31 -3.23
C ILE A 131 -13.22 -4.30 -3.72
N ILE A 132 -12.33 -4.90 -2.96
CA ILE A 132 -10.93 -5.08 -3.32
C ILE A 132 -10.73 -6.52 -3.77
N ILE A 133 -10.14 -6.69 -4.96
CA ILE A 133 -9.78 -7.98 -5.55
C ILE A 133 -8.28 -7.95 -5.84
N ASP A 134 -7.50 -8.66 -5.04
CA ASP A 134 -6.05 -8.84 -5.26
C ASP A 134 -5.82 -10.15 -6.01
N GLY A 135 -5.64 -10.05 -7.31
CA GLY A 135 -5.43 -11.17 -8.22
C GLY A 135 -3.97 -11.59 -8.28
N GLY A 136 -3.50 -12.35 -7.32
CA GLY A 136 -2.18 -12.97 -7.36
C GLY A 136 -2.11 -14.15 -8.35
N SER A 137 -0.90 -14.56 -8.75
CA SER A 137 -0.69 -15.70 -9.66
C SER A 137 -1.02 -17.06 -9.01
N GLY A 138 -0.97 -17.17 -7.69
CA GLY A 138 -1.29 -18.39 -6.95
C GLY A 138 -2.66 -18.35 -6.26
N PHE A 139 -3.00 -17.22 -5.68
CA PHE A 139 -4.25 -17.02 -4.95
C PHE A 139 -4.81 -15.65 -5.25
N CYS A 140 -6.12 -15.58 -5.39
CA CYS A 140 -6.87 -14.34 -5.42
C CYS A 140 -7.47 -14.07 -4.04
N LYS A 141 -7.30 -12.87 -3.53
CA LYS A 141 -7.86 -12.42 -2.26
C LYS A 141 -8.89 -11.34 -2.52
N PHE A 142 -9.99 -11.37 -1.82
CA PHE A 142 -11.03 -10.37 -1.99
C PHE A 142 -11.76 -10.06 -0.69
N GLY A 143 -12.30 -8.87 -0.61
CA GLY A 143 -13.01 -8.39 0.56
C GLY A 143 -13.48 -6.94 0.39
N ARG A 144 -14.16 -6.43 1.40
CA ARG A 144 -14.62 -5.04 1.46
C ARG A 144 -13.52 -4.14 2.00
N SER A 145 -13.39 -2.93 1.47
CA SER A 145 -12.38 -1.95 1.90
C SER A 145 -12.52 -1.51 3.36
N LYS A 146 -13.72 -1.65 3.93
CA LYS A 146 -13.97 -1.33 5.36
C LYS A 146 -13.56 -2.45 6.32
N ASN A 147 -13.28 -3.66 5.82
CA ASN A 147 -12.82 -4.77 6.66
C ASN A 147 -11.32 -4.62 7.00
N ASP A 148 -10.89 -5.26 8.10
CA ASP A 148 -9.49 -5.24 8.52
C ASP A 148 -8.60 -6.19 7.73
N SER A 149 -9.19 -7.17 7.07
CA SER A 149 -8.48 -8.16 6.26
C SER A 149 -9.35 -8.64 5.10
N PRO A 150 -8.76 -9.29 4.08
CA PRO A 150 -9.55 -9.91 3.01
C PRO A 150 -10.52 -10.94 3.59
N SER A 151 -11.75 -10.90 3.13
CA SER A 151 -12.82 -11.78 3.63
C SER A 151 -12.56 -13.24 3.27
N ARG A 152 -11.96 -13.51 2.10
CA ARG A 152 -11.69 -14.86 1.59
C ARG A 152 -10.51 -14.89 0.62
N ARG A 153 -9.97 -16.10 0.43
CA ARG A 153 -8.96 -16.44 -0.58
C ARG A 153 -9.51 -17.52 -1.49
N VAL A 154 -9.26 -17.41 -2.79
CA VAL A 154 -9.63 -18.40 -3.81
C VAL A 154 -8.42 -18.77 -4.63
N THR A 155 -8.34 -20.01 -5.08
CA THR A 155 -7.29 -20.45 -6.01
C THR A 155 -7.44 -19.77 -7.37
N ILE A 156 -6.37 -19.67 -8.02
CA ILE A 156 -5.93 -19.10 -9.30
C ILE A 156 -7.04 -18.58 -10.24
N PHE A 157 -6.98 -17.28 -10.47
CA PHE A 157 -7.71 -16.55 -11.50
C PHE A 157 -7.53 -17.11 -12.93
N ARG A 158 -6.34 -17.61 -13.30
CA ARG A 158 -6.04 -18.11 -14.65
C ARG A 158 -6.63 -19.48 -14.96
N GLU A 159 -6.88 -20.29 -13.93
CA GLU A 159 -7.36 -21.66 -14.09
C GLU A 159 -8.87 -21.80 -13.88
N PHE A 160 -9.55 -20.64 -13.71
CA PHE A 160 -10.99 -20.67 -13.46
C PHE A 160 -11.77 -21.03 -14.74
N GLY A 161 -12.62 -22.03 -14.63
CA GLY A 161 -13.40 -22.53 -15.75
C GLY A 161 -12.63 -23.51 -16.66
N ARG A 162 -13.26 -23.94 -17.76
CA ARG A 162 -12.61 -24.80 -18.76
C ARG A 162 -11.59 -23.99 -19.54
N ILE A 163 -10.37 -24.50 -19.68
CA ILE A 163 -9.24 -23.84 -20.35
C ILE A 163 -9.59 -23.48 -21.81
N GLU A 164 -10.44 -24.29 -22.45
CA GLU A 164 -10.93 -24.13 -23.81
C GLU A 164 -11.93 -22.99 -24.00
N SER A 165 -12.54 -22.52 -22.90
CA SER A 165 -13.54 -21.45 -22.95
C SER A 165 -12.87 -20.08 -23.23
N PRO A 166 -13.56 -19.17 -23.96
CA PRO A 166 -13.07 -17.82 -24.17
C PRO A 166 -12.74 -17.11 -22.85
N ILE A 167 -11.68 -16.32 -22.83
CA ILE A 167 -11.21 -15.63 -21.62
C ILE A 167 -12.30 -14.77 -20.97
N TYR A 168 -13.18 -14.18 -21.77
CA TYR A 168 -14.31 -13.39 -21.29
C TYR A 168 -15.28 -14.23 -20.44
N ALA A 169 -15.71 -15.38 -20.91
CA ALA A 169 -16.63 -16.27 -20.18
C ALA A 169 -15.99 -16.78 -18.88
N ARG A 170 -14.71 -17.09 -18.90
CA ARG A 170 -13.95 -17.50 -17.72
C ARG A 170 -13.86 -16.40 -16.67
N LEU A 171 -13.62 -15.16 -17.10
CA LEU A 171 -13.60 -14.00 -16.24
C LEU A 171 -14.97 -13.69 -15.64
N GLN A 172 -16.03 -13.79 -16.44
CA GLN A 172 -17.39 -13.60 -15.97
C GLN A 172 -17.71 -14.61 -14.85
N GLN A 173 -17.49 -15.89 -15.08
CA GLN A 173 -17.70 -16.94 -14.08
C GLN A 173 -16.84 -16.73 -12.82
N PHE A 174 -15.62 -16.25 -12.97
CA PHE A 174 -14.74 -15.92 -11.85
C PHE A 174 -15.31 -14.80 -10.99
N PHE A 175 -15.71 -13.68 -11.58
CA PHE A 175 -16.27 -12.56 -10.83
C PHE A 175 -17.64 -12.91 -10.23
N GLU A 176 -18.51 -13.62 -10.94
CA GLU A 176 -19.77 -14.13 -10.40
C GLU A 176 -19.55 -14.99 -9.16
N THR A 177 -18.53 -15.86 -9.19
CA THR A 177 -18.17 -16.68 -8.02
C THR A 177 -17.69 -15.82 -6.84
N ILE A 178 -16.92 -14.77 -7.08
CA ILE A 178 -16.50 -13.83 -6.02
C ILE A 178 -17.73 -13.15 -5.40
N PHE A 179 -18.62 -12.59 -6.21
CA PHE A 179 -19.80 -11.90 -5.72
C PHE A 179 -20.75 -12.83 -4.96
N ASN A 180 -20.97 -14.05 -5.46
CA ASN A 180 -21.79 -15.06 -4.80
C ASN A 180 -21.21 -15.46 -3.43
N ARG A 181 -19.88 -15.51 -3.30
CA ARG A 181 -19.20 -15.81 -2.02
C ARG A 181 -19.21 -14.65 -1.04
N MET A 182 -19.38 -13.43 -1.51
CA MET A 182 -19.41 -12.22 -0.66
C MET A 182 -20.77 -11.92 -0.07
N GLN A 183 -21.73 -12.80 -0.14
CA GLN A 183 -23.09 -12.70 0.40
C GLN A 183 -23.60 -11.25 0.59
N GLN A 184 -24.75 -10.88 -0.01
CA GLN A 184 -25.36 -9.54 0.06
C GLN A 184 -24.62 -8.40 -0.71
N VAL A 185 -23.63 -8.72 -1.53
CA VAL A 185 -22.97 -7.72 -2.37
C VAL A 185 -23.49 -7.84 -3.80
N LYS A 186 -24.13 -6.77 -4.27
CA LYS A 186 -24.54 -6.67 -5.68
C LYS A 186 -23.45 -5.92 -6.46
N PRO A 187 -23.02 -6.43 -7.64
CA PRO A 187 -22.00 -5.75 -8.45
C PRO A 187 -22.31 -4.28 -8.73
N SER A 188 -23.59 -3.95 -8.93
CA SER A 188 -24.06 -2.60 -9.26
C SER A 188 -24.02 -1.59 -8.12
N MET A 189 -23.74 -2.03 -6.90
CA MET A 189 -23.82 -1.16 -5.72
C MET A 189 -22.49 -0.56 -5.27
N GLN A 190 -21.36 -1.14 -5.67
CA GLN A 190 -20.07 -0.80 -5.09
C GLN A 190 -18.98 -0.70 -6.15
N PRO A 191 -18.07 0.30 -6.02
CA PRO A 191 -16.89 0.36 -6.86
C PRO A 191 -15.94 -0.80 -6.56
N ILE A 192 -15.12 -1.17 -7.54
CA ILE A 192 -14.17 -2.27 -7.43
C ILE A 192 -12.74 -1.76 -7.63
N VAL A 193 -11.84 -2.20 -6.77
CA VAL A 193 -10.38 -2.06 -6.94
C VAL A 193 -9.80 -3.42 -7.27
N VAL A 194 -9.24 -3.56 -8.49
CA VAL A 194 -8.64 -4.81 -8.95
C VAL A 194 -7.14 -4.65 -9.08
N SER A 195 -6.37 -5.47 -8.36
CA SER A 195 -4.94 -5.68 -8.56
C SER A 195 -4.74 -6.84 -9.55
N LEU A 196 -3.95 -6.62 -10.58
CA LEU A 196 -3.64 -7.64 -11.58
C LEU A 196 -2.19 -8.10 -11.40
N PRO A 197 -1.91 -9.41 -11.49
CA PRO A 197 -0.55 -9.92 -11.43
C PRO A 197 0.24 -9.38 -12.63
N LEU A 198 1.50 -9.05 -12.40
CA LEU A 198 2.47 -8.81 -13.45
C LEU A 198 2.69 -10.13 -14.19
N CYS A 199 2.05 -10.28 -15.33
CA CYS A 199 2.26 -11.43 -16.18
C CYS A 199 3.51 -11.20 -17.00
N HIS A 200 4.44 -12.16 -16.98
CA HIS A 200 5.65 -12.28 -17.79
C HIS A 200 6.18 -10.98 -18.42
N HIS A 201 7.44 -10.69 -18.12
CA HIS A 201 8.18 -9.56 -18.68
C HIS A 201 8.71 -9.81 -20.10
N ASP A 202 7.94 -10.48 -20.93
CA ASP A 202 8.22 -10.40 -22.34
C ASP A 202 7.83 -9.01 -22.82
N ASP A 203 8.82 -8.21 -23.18
CA ASP A 203 8.63 -6.92 -23.85
C ASP A 203 8.26 -7.09 -25.32
N THR A 204 7.96 -8.32 -25.72
CA THR A 204 7.46 -8.61 -27.07
C THR A 204 6.11 -7.91 -27.28
N GLU A 205 5.88 -7.43 -28.49
CA GLU A 205 4.60 -6.79 -28.85
C GLU A 205 3.41 -7.74 -28.64
N SER A 206 3.63 -9.05 -28.84
CA SER A 206 2.62 -10.08 -28.57
C SER A 206 2.25 -10.15 -27.09
N ALA A 207 3.20 -10.14 -26.17
CA ALA A 207 2.95 -10.14 -24.73
C ALA A 207 2.28 -8.83 -24.27
N LYS A 208 2.66 -7.69 -24.85
CA LYS A 208 2.01 -6.40 -24.62
C LYS A 208 0.57 -6.42 -25.11
N ALA A 209 0.30 -7.00 -26.29
CA ALA A 209 -1.06 -7.15 -26.82
C ALA A 209 -1.91 -8.05 -25.94
N SER A 210 -1.40 -9.20 -25.51
CA SER A 210 -2.09 -10.13 -24.61
C SER A 210 -2.47 -9.48 -23.26
N ARG A 211 -1.55 -8.67 -22.69
CA ARG A 211 -1.83 -7.90 -21.46
C ARG A 211 -2.93 -6.86 -21.65
N ARG A 212 -2.91 -6.15 -22.80
CA ARG A 212 -3.98 -5.18 -23.13
C ARG A 212 -5.33 -5.89 -23.30
N GLN A 213 -5.32 -7.03 -24.00
CA GLN A 213 -6.53 -7.83 -24.21
C GLN A 213 -7.13 -8.34 -22.89
N LEU A 214 -6.30 -8.91 -22.00
CA LEU A 214 -6.74 -9.35 -20.68
C LEU A 214 -7.35 -8.20 -19.87
N LYS A 215 -6.68 -7.05 -19.84
CA LYS A 215 -7.18 -5.86 -19.13
C LYS A 215 -8.52 -5.40 -19.69
N THR A 216 -8.64 -5.33 -21.01
CA THR A 216 -9.91 -4.95 -21.68
C THR A 216 -11.00 -5.95 -21.37
N ALA A 217 -10.73 -7.24 -21.40
CA ALA A 217 -11.68 -8.28 -21.06
C ALA A 217 -12.18 -8.15 -19.62
N ILE A 218 -11.29 -7.91 -18.64
CA ILE A 218 -11.67 -7.69 -17.24
C ILE A 218 -12.59 -6.49 -17.10
N LEU A 219 -12.24 -5.37 -17.72
CA LEU A 219 -13.05 -4.16 -17.64
C LEU A 219 -14.45 -4.37 -18.28
N ASN A 220 -14.49 -5.00 -19.45
CA ASN A 220 -15.74 -5.27 -20.13
C ASN A 220 -16.65 -6.17 -19.27
N VAL A 221 -16.13 -7.28 -18.74
CA VAL A 221 -16.90 -8.17 -17.87
C VAL A 221 -17.47 -7.43 -16.66
N LEU A 222 -16.64 -6.62 -15.97
CA LEU A 222 -17.12 -5.90 -14.79
C LEU A 222 -18.17 -4.84 -15.13
N PHE A 223 -18.03 -4.15 -16.26
CA PHE A 223 -19.05 -3.19 -16.69
C PHE A 223 -20.32 -3.87 -17.18
N ASP A 224 -20.24 -5.03 -17.85
CA ASP A 224 -21.40 -5.82 -18.25
C ASP A 224 -22.16 -6.38 -17.02
N MET A 225 -21.44 -6.58 -15.89
CA MET A 225 -22.06 -6.87 -14.59
C MET A 225 -22.62 -5.62 -13.88
N ASN A 226 -22.66 -4.47 -14.56
CA ASN A 226 -23.14 -3.17 -14.04
C ASN A 226 -22.33 -2.63 -12.85
N VAL A 227 -21.04 -2.94 -12.74
CA VAL A 227 -20.19 -2.34 -11.72
C VAL A 227 -20.09 -0.82 -11.98
N PRO A 228 -20.39 0.04 -10.99
CA PRO A 228 -20.49 1.49 -11.21
C PRO A 228 -19.14 2.13 -11.56
N ALA A 229 -18.05 1.62 -10.98
CA ALA A 229 -16.71 2.10 -11.24
C ALA A 229 -15.68 1.02 -10.98
N VAL A 230 -14.65 0.95 -11.83
CA VAL A 230 -13.55 -0.01 -11.71
C VAL A 230 -12.23 0.74 -11.64
N CYS A 231 -11.54 0.59 -10.52
CA CYS A 231 -10.15 1.00 -10.35
C CYS A 231 -9.25 -0.22 -10.65
N ALA A 232 -8.79 -0.34 -11.88
CA ALA A 232 -7.94 -1.47 -12.28
C ALA A 232 -6.47 -1.11 -12.11
N VAL A 233 -5.73 -1.96 -11.42
CA VAL A 233 -4.34 -1.73 -11.04
C VAL A 233 -3.40 -2.25 -12.11
N ASN A 234 -3.04 -1.40 -13.05
CA ASN A 234 -1.95 -1.60 -14.02
C ASN A 234 -1.54 -0.24 -14.62
N GLN A 235 -0.41 -0.14 -15.19
CA GLN A 235 0.34 0.96 -15.81
C GLN A 235 -0.40 2.22 -16.28
N ALA A 236 0.00 3.38 -15.76
CA ALA A 236 -0.33 4.68 -16.34
C ALA A 236 0.50 4.96 -17.60
N LYS A 237 -0.13 5.03 -18.76
CA LYS A 237 0.28 5.95 -19.82
C LYS A 237 -0.57 7.21 -19.66
N LEU A 238 0.11 8.32 -19.40
CA LEU A 238 -0.46 9.65 -19.49
C LEU A 238 -0.86 9.87 -20.96
N PHE A 239 -2.12 9.77 -21.31
CA PHE A 239 -2.63 10.34 -22.52
C PHE A 239 -3.04 11.78 -22.23
N HIS A 240 -2.19 12.74 -22.61
CA HIS A 240 -2.65 14.06 -22.97
C HIS A 240 -3.43 13.92 -24.28
N SER A 241 -4.73 13.93 -24.22
CA SER A 241 -5.60 14.48 -25.25
C SER A 241 -7.07 14.24 -24.93
N LEU A 242 -7.78 15.32 -24.87
CA LEU A 242 -9.20 15.56 -25.09
C LEU A 242 -10.11 14.34 -25.33
N SER A 243 -11.02 14.09 -24.38
CA SER A 243 -12.47 14.14 -24.64
C SER A 243 -13.22 13.75 -23.36
N ALA A 244 -14.25 14.50 -23.07
CA ALA A 244 -15.01 14.59 -21.84
C ALA A 244 -15.97 13.42 -21.58
N PHE A 245 -15.59 12.18 -21.84
CA PHE A 245 -16.44 10.99 -21.61
C PHE A 245 -15.67 9.75 -21.15
N LEU A 246 -14.52 9.89 -20.50
CA LEU A 246 -13.76 8.76 -20.00
C LEU A 246 -13.94 8.65 -18.48
N ARG A 247 -14.78 7.70 -18.04
CA ARG A 247 -14.79 7.18 -16.67
C ARG A 247 -13.36 6.90 -16.24
N PHE A 248 -12.90 7.57 -15.19
CA PHE A 248 -11.50 7.62 -14.79
C PHE A 248 -10.98 6.21 -14.47
N ARG A 249 -9.89 5.82 -15.11
CA ARG A 249 -9.20 4.55 -14.91
C ARG A 249 -7.91 4.81 -14.14
N ALA A 250 -7.96 4.84 -12.82
CA ALA A 250 -6.74 4.80 -12.02
C ALA A 250 -6.19 3.37 -12.04
N VAL A 251 -4.93 3.22 -12.39
CA VAL A 251 -4.32 1.91 -12.61
C VAL A 251 -3.04 1.81 -11.80
N PHE A 252 -3.01 0.91 -10.80
CA PHE A 252 -1.88 0.71 -9.92
C PHE A 252 -1.25 -0.68 -10.13
N PHE A 253 0.07 -0.79 -9.92
CA PHE A 253 0.75 -2.08 -9.84
C PHE A 253 0.64 -2.68 -8.45
N SER A 254 0.61 -3.99 -8.35
CA SER A 254 0.71 -4.69 -7.07
C SER A 254 1.95 -4.25 -6.28
N ALA A 255 3.07 -3.98 -6.95
CA ALA A 255 4.28 -3.44 -6.33
C ALA A 255 4.06 -2.05 -5.71
N VAL A 256 3.34 -1.14 -6.41
CA VAL A 256 3.02 0.19 -5.87
C VAL A 256 2.10 0.08 -4.65
N LEU A 257 1.13 -0.82 -4.70
CA LEU A 257 0.25 -1.06 -3.56
C LEU A 257 1.02 -1.63 -2.36
N ALA A 258 1.97 -2.54 -2.59
CA ALA A 258 2.84 -3.05 -1.54
C ALA A 258 3.70 -1.94 -0.91
N LEU A 259 4.22 -1.03 -1.73
CA LEU A 259 4.98 0.12 -1.27
C LEU A 259 4.13 1.06 -0.41
N TYR A 260 2.88 1.32 -0.83
CA TYR A 260 1.94 2.14 -0.06
C TYR A 260 1.54 1.48 1.27
N ALA A 261 1.38 0.16 1.28
CA ALA A 261 1.16 -0.58 2.53
C ALA A 261 2.33 -0.43 3.52
N ALA A 262 3.56 -0.32 3.01
CA ALA A 262 4.74 0.01 3.80
C ALA A 262 4.87 1.50 4.16
N ARG A 263 3.88 2.33 3.81
CA ARG A 263 3.86 3.79 4.01
C ARG A 263 5.04 4.50 3.33
N GLN A 264 5.41 4.02 2.16
CA GLN A 264 6.44 4.59 1.30
C GLN A 264 5.82 5.02 -0.04
N THR A 265 6.37 6.06 -0.66
CA THR A 265 6.00 6.50 -2.01
C THR A 265 7.08 6.23 -3.04
N SER A 266 8.29 5.98 -2.56
CA SER A 266 9.47 5.65 -3.39
C SER A 266 10.28 4.54 -2.74
N GLY A 267 10.92 3.71 -3.55
CA GLY A 267 11.71 2.58 -3.12
C GLY A 267 11.78 1.47 -4.17
N ILE A 268 12.43 0.39 -3.82
CA ILE A 268 12.47 -0.84 -4.62
C ILE A 268 11.54 -1.87 -3.98
N VAL A 269 10.63 -2.43 -4.76
CA VAL A 269 9.75 -3.50 -4.29
C VAL A 269 10.22 -4.83 -4.85
N VAL A 270 10.50 -5.75 -3.95
CA VAL A 270 10.82 -7.15 -4.27
C VAL A 270 9.58 -7.98 -4.01
N ASN A 271 8.90 -8.37 -5.08
CA ASN A 271 7.70 -9.19 -4.98
C ASN A 271 8.05 -10.66 -5.25
N ILE A 272 7.98 -11.49 -4.21
CA ILE A 272 8.22 -12.94 -4.30
C ILE A 272 6.86 -13.63 -4.37
N GLY A 273 6.37 -13.74 -5.59
CA GLY A 273 5.08 -14.35 -5.92
C GLY A 273 5.13 -15.87 -5.97
N PHE A 274 4.04 -16.46 -6.44
CA PHE A 274 3.91 -17.91 -6.57
C PHE A 274 4.75 -18.49 -7.72
N GLN A 275 4.92 -17.75 -8.81
CA GLN A 275 5.64 -18.22 -10.02
C GLN A 275 6.86 -17.37 -10.36
N VAL A 276 6.86 -16.10 -9.99
CA VAL A 276 7.85 -15.13 -10.44
C VAL A 276 8.28 -14.24 -9.28
N ILE A 277 9.59 -13.98 -9.21
CA ILE A 277 10.17 -12.92 -8.38
C ILE A 277 10.38 -11.71 -9.29
N THR A 278 9.93 -10.55 -8.85
CA THR A 278 10.13 -9.28 -9.58
C THR A 278 10.76 -8.25 -8.67
N VAL A 279 11.74 -7.52 -9.19
CA VAL A 279 12.38 -6.37 -8.55
C VAL A 279 11.96 -5.12 -9.31
N VAL A 280 11.25 -4.21 -8.64
CA VAL A 280 10.57 -3.09 -9.29
C VAL A 280 10.94 -1.78 -8.59
N PRO A 281 11.73 -0.89 -9.21
CA PRO A 281 12.01 0.43 -8.68
C PRO A 281 10.82 1.37 -8.91
N ILE A 282 10.46 2.11 -7.88
CA ILE A 282 9.30 3.00 -7.86
C ILE A 282 9.74 4.36 -7.30
N LEU A 283 9.52 5.42 -8.07
CA LEU A 283 9.78 6.80 -7.66
C LEU A 283 8.47 7.60 -7.66
N HIS A 284 8.09 8.15 -6.51
CA HIS A 284 6.84 8.91 -6.32
C HIS A 284 5.62 8.17 -6.88
N GLY A 285 5.51 6.88 -6.57
CA GLY A 285 4.42 6.03 -7.04
C GLY A 285 4.49 5.63 -8.53
N LYS A 286 5.51 6.05 -9.28
CA LYS A 286 5.72 5.65 -10.68
C LYS A 286 6.74 4.52 -10.78
N VAL A 287 6.38 3.47 -11.50
CA VAL A 287 7.32 2.38 -11.81
C VAL A 287 8.33 2.84 -12.86
N MET A 288 9.59 2.67 -12.55
CA MET A 288 10.74 3.02 -13.39
C MET A 288 11.13 1.83 -14.28
N ARG A 289 10.47 1.66 -15.40
CA ARG A 289 10.57 0.47 -16.26
C ARG A 289 11.92 0.22 -16.87
N GLN A 290 12.65 1.28 -17.22
CA GLN A 290 13.98 1.17 -17.86
C GLN A 290 15.03 0.59 -16.91
N MET A 291 14.74 0.58 -15.61
CA MET A 291 15.59 0.10 -14.53
C MET A 291 15.08 -1.22 -13.93
N GLN A 292 14.02 -1.78 -14.51
CA GLN A 292 13.42 -3.02 -14.04
C GLN A 292 14.20 -4.19 -14.60
N GLU A 293 14.92 -4.90 -13.76
CA GLU A 293 15.66 -6.08 -14.16
C GLU A 293 15.15 -7.35 -13.48
N ASN A 294 15.30 -8.41 -14.25
CA ASN A 294 15.23 -9.84 -13.92
C ASN A 294 14.00 -10.39 -13.22
N ASN A 295 13.24 -11.12 -14.03
CA ASN A 295 12.26 -12.08 -13.53
C ASN A 295 12.97 -13.39 -13.21
N ILE A 296 13.14 -13.71 -11.95
CA ILE A 296 13.55 -15.03 -11.50
C ILE A 296 12.30 -15.89 -11.47
N THR A 297 12.22 -16.85 -12.40
CA THR A 297 11.10 -17.79 -12.45
C THR A 297 11.38 -18.95 -11.50
N LEU A 298 10.57 -19.10 -10.46
CA LEU A 298 10.62 -20.22 -9.54
C LEU A 298 9.72 -21.36 -10.04
N SER A 299 10.17 -22.59 -9.90
CA SER A 299 9.30 -23.75 -10.15
C SER A 299 8.20 -23.83 -9.07
N LEU A 300 7.02 -24.32 -9.46
CA LEU A 300 5.89 -24.53 -8.53
C LEU A 300 6.30 -25.38 -7.32
N HIS A 301 7.12 -26.38 -7.52
CA HIS A 301 7.61 -27.27 -6.45
C HIS A 301 8.48 -26.52 -5.43
N ALA A 302 9.38 -25.66 -5.90
CA ALA A 302 10.21 -24.83 -5.01
C ALA A 302 9.36 -23.89 -4.13
N VAL A 303 8.30 -23.28 -4.70
CA VAL A 303 7.42 -22.36 -3.97
C VAL A 303 6.56 -23.07 -2.92
N LEU A 304 6.06 -24.27 -3.21
CA LEU A 304 5.26 -25.04 -2.23
C LEU A 304 6.09 -25.49 -1.03
N THR A 305 7.37 -25.80 -1.25
CA THR A 305 8.29 -26.21 -0.19
C THR A 305 8.72 -25.03 0.70
N LEU A 306 8.65 -23.79 0.20
CA LEU A 306 9.06 -22.60 0.94
C LEU A 306 8.16 -22.25 2.15
N LYS A 307 6.94 -22.77 2.26
CA LYS A 307 5.99 -22.37 3.30
C LYS A 307 6.41 -22.71 4.74
N GLU A 308 7.21 -23.73 4.90
CA GLU A 308 7.70 -24.19 6.22
C GLU A 308 9.19 -23.89 6.42
N CYS A 309 9.77 -23.10 5.51
CA CYS A 309 11.19 -22.78 5.47
C CYS A 309 11.49 -21.47 6.18
N TYR A 310 12.75 -21.26 6.50
CA TYR A 310 13.31 -19.99 6.94
C TYR A 310 14.59 -19.70 6.16
N VAL A 311 15.07 -18.47 6.24
CA VAL A 311 16.34 -18.05 5.65
C VAL A 311 17.35 -17.86 6.76
N ALA A 312 18.45 -18.60 6.69
CA ALA A 312 19.56 -18.44 7.63
C ALA A 312 20.28 -17.11 7.39
N LEU A 313 20.62 -16.39 8.44
CA LEU A 313 21.40 -15.16 8.35
C LEU A 313 22.83 -15.41 7.84
N ASP A 314 23.36 -16.60 8.16
CA ASP A 314 24.64 -17.11 7.68
C ASP A 314 24.48 -18.58 7.35
N TYR A 315 24.45 -18.89 6.05
CA TYR A 315 24.17 -20.24 5.55
C TYR A 315 25.27 -21.24 5.92
N GLU A 316 26.54 -20.86 5.79
CA GLU A 316 27.67 -21.74 6.06
C GLU A 316 27.80 -22.04 7.56
N ALA A 317 27.56 -21.03 8.40
CA ALA A 317 27.54 -21.23 9.85
C ALA A 317 26.40 -22.16 10.30
N GLU A 318 25.21 -22.04 9.69
CA GLU A 318 24.06 -22.89 9.99
C GLU A 318 24.30 -24.33 9.51
N LEU A 319 24.89 -24.49 8.33
CA LEU A 319 25.26 -25.79 7.78
C LEU A 319 26.29 -26.50 8.68
N SER A 320 27.26 -25.77 9.20
CA SER A 320 28.30 -26.29 10.12
C SER A 320 27.70 -26.74 11.45
N ARG A 321 26.76 -25.98 12.03
CA ARG A 321 26.04 -26.35 13.26
C ARG A 321 25.22 -27.61 13.08
N ASP A 322 24.53 -27.74 11.95
CA ASP A 322 23.67 -28.86 11.63
C ASP A 322 24.51 -30.13 11.41
N ALA A 323 25.68 -30.03 10.80
CA ALA A 323 26.60 -31.14 10.64
C ALA A 323 27.11 -31.66 12.01
N GLN A 324 27.37 -30.77 12.95
CA GLN A 324 27.77 -31.13 14.34
C GLN A 324 26.61 -31.78 15.10
N ALA A 325 25.40 -31.21 15.03
CA ALA A 325 24.21 -31.75 15.69
C ALA A 325 23.78 -33.11 15.11
N SER A 326 24.01 -33.38 13.85
CA SER A 326 23.70 -34.67 13.20
C SER A 326 24.64 -35.78 13.60
N MET A 327 25.84 -35.45 14.08
CA MET A 327 26.78 -36.45 14.67
C MET A 327 26.35 -36.85 16.08
N GLU A 328 25.57 -36.01 16.78
CA GLU A 328 25.13 -36.33 18.16
C GLU A 328 23.80 -37.09 18.26
N ILE A 329 22.95 -37.02 17.23
CA ILE A 329 21.59 -37.64 17.26
C ILE A 329 21.28 -38.34 15.94
N ALA A 330 21.65 -39.64 15.89
CA ALA A 330 21.20 -40.52 14.83
C ALA A 330 19.68 -40.75 14.94
N GLY A 331 18.88 -39.98 14.23
CA GLY A 331 17.42 -40.21 14.17
C GLY A 331 16.50 -39.06 13.82
N THR A 332 16.93 -37.81 13.77
CA THR A 332 16.04 -36.70 13.49
C THR A 332 16.29 -36.13 12.08
N LEU A 333 15.65 -36.76 11.10
CA LEU A 333 15.43 -36.20 9.77
C LEU A 333 14.56 -34.94 9.95
N SER A 334 15.10 -33.73 9.72
CA SER A 334 14.21 -32.72 9.10
C SER A 334 14.56 -31.27 9.20
N LYS A 335 15.33 -30.78 10.18
CA LYS A 335 15.62 -29.34 10.25
C LYS A 335 16.52 -28.82 9.11
N GLN A 336 17.44 -29.64 8.62
CA GLN A 336 18.41 -29.35 7.57
C GLN A 336 17.78 -28.85 6.25
N ARG A 337 16.60 -29.35 5.88
CA ARG A 337 15.99 -29.04 4.58
C ARG A 337 15.30 -27.69 4.54
N PHE A 338 14.89 -27.14 5.69
CA PHE A 338 14.08 -25.94 5.75
C PHE A 338 14.87 -24.67 5.42
N PHE A 339 16.09 -24.52 5.89
CA PHE A 339 16.92 -23.36 5.57
C PHE A 339 17.63 -23.51 4.21
N GLN A 340 17.97 -24.73 3.77
CA GLN A 340 18.54 -24.96 2.44
C GLN A 340 17.58 -24.54 1.33
N THR A 341 16.29 -24.75 1.49
CA THR A 341 15.28 -24.30 0.52
C THR A 341 15.19 -22.78 0.46
N GLY A 342 15.31 -22.09 1.60
CA GLY A 342 15.36 -20.63 1.65
C GLY A 342 16.60 -20.06 0.96
N GLU A 343 17.73 -20.74 1.03
CA GLU A 343 19.01 -20.34 0.41
C GLU A 343 18.95 -20.31 -1.13
N ILE A 344 18.06 -21.08 -1.76
CA ILE A 344 17.87 -21.05 -3.22
C ILE A 344 17.54 -19.65 -3.73
N LEU A 345 16.93 -18.77 -2.91
CA LEU A 345 16.67 -17.39 -3.28
C LEU A 345 17.96 -16.59 -3.47
N PHE A 346 18.99 -16.89 -2.68
CA PHE A 346 20.30 -16.22 -2.73
C PHE A 346 21.30 -16.94 -3.63
N GLN A 347 21.21 -18.28 -3.68
CA GLN A 347 22.05 -19.14 -4.45
C GLN A 347 21.24 -20.11 -5.35
N PRO A 348 20.62 -19.64 -6.46
CA PRO A 348 19.76 -20.47 -7.34
C PRO A 348 20.45 -21.68 -7.93
N ARG A 349 21.79 -21.64 -8.03
CA ARG A 349 22.63 -22.76 -8.47
C ARG A 349 22.46 -24.02 -7.63
N LEU A 350 22.10 -23.89 -6.34
CA LEU A 350 21.82 -25.03 -5.46
C LEU A 350 20.63 -25.87 -5.94
N ALA A 351 19.72 -25.25 -6.69
CA ALA A 351 18.59 -25.92 -7.36
C ALA A 351 18.85 -26.17 -8.85
N GLY A 352 20.10 -26.06 -9.32
CA GLY A 352 20.44 -26.25 -10.73
C GLY A 352 19.95 -25.12 -11.67
N MET A 353 19.50 -24.00 -11.12
CA MET A 353 19.01 -22.87 -11.91
C MET A 353 20.14 -21.94 -12.32
N ARG A 354 20.13 -21.54 -13.60
CA ARG A 354 21.03 -20.52 -14.14
C ARG A 354 20.36 -19.14 -14.01
N ALA A 355 20.25 -18.65 -12.79
CA ALA A 355 19.71 -17.34 -12.49
C ALA A 355 20.61 -16.62 -11.48
N MET A 356 20.52 -15.29 -11.43
CA MET A 356 21.21 -14.53 -10.40
C MET A 356 20.44 -14.64 -9.06
N GLY A 357 21.16 -14.52 -7.95
CA GLY A 357 20.56 -14.48 -6.64
C GLY A 357 19.77 -13.19 -6.40
N LEU A 358 18.90 -13.23 -5.40
CA LEU A 358 18.02 -12.11 -5.04
C LEU A 358 18.82 -10.84 -4.73
N GLN A 359 19.90 -10.96 -3.95
CA GLN A 359 20.80 -9.85 -3.61
C GLN A 359 21.43 -9.22 -4.85
N GLN A 360 21.84 -10.05 -5.82
CA GLN A 360 22.44 -9.57 -7.07
C GLN A 360 21.41 -8.79 -7.92
N ALA A 361 20.18 -9.31 -8.03
CA ALA A 361 19.12 -8.64 -8.77
C ALA A 361 18.74 -7.29 -8.16
N VAL A 362 18.68 -7.20 -6.83
CA VAL A 362 18.38 -5.95 -6.12
C VAL A 362 19.54 -4.97 -6.24
N ALA A 363 20.79 -5.43 -6.06
CA ALA A 363 21.97 -4.59 -6.21
C ALA A 363 22.09 -3.99 -7.61
N LEU A 364 21.89 -4.80 -8.66
CA LEU A 364 21.90 -4.34 -10.05
C LEU A 364 20.78 -3.31 -10.32
N CYS A 365 19.60 -3.50 -9.72
CA CYS A 365 18.53 -2.51 -9.80
C CYS A 365 18.92 -1.20 -9.10
N MET A 366 19.60 -1.26 -7.95
CA MET A 366 20.11 -0.09 -7.23
C MET A 366 21.17 0.66 -8.05
N ASP A 367 22.12 -0.04 -8.63
CA ASP A 367 23.16 0.54 -9.48
C ASP A 367 22.55 1.29 -10.68
N HIS A 368 21.52 0.72 -11.32
CA HIS A 368 20.79 1.40 -12.39
C HIS A 368 20.02 2.64 -11.91
N CYS A 369 19.44 2.58 -10.69
CA CYS A 369 18.77 3.73 -10.09
C CYS A 369 19.76 4.86 -9.76
N ASP A 370 20.93 4.51 -9.25
CA ASP A 370 22.00 5.46 -8.94
C ASP A 370 22.55 6.11 -10.21
N ALA A 371 22.89 5.30 -11.22
CA ALA A 371 23.40 5.75 -12.51
C ALA A 371 22.41 6.66 -13.26
N ALA A 372 21.12 6.50 -13.06
CA ALA A 372 20.10 7.35 -13.67
C ALA A 372 20.02 8.75 -13.07
N GLY A 373 20.54 8.98 -11.87
CA GLY A 373 20.65 10.32 -11.24
C GLY A 373 19.35 11.11 -11.13
N LEU A 374 18.20 10.42 -10.95
CA LEU A 374 16.87 11.05 -11.01
C LEU A 374 16.55 11.98 -9.85
N THR A 375 17.24 11.82 -8.73
CA THR A 375 17.12 12.67 -7.53
C THR A 375 18.50 13.01 -7.01
N GLY A 376 18.68 14.23 -6.52
CA GLY A 376 19.98 14.72 -6.10
C GLY A 376 20.60 14.01 -4.89
N ASP A 377 19.79 13.28 -4.09
CA ASP A 377 20.25 12.62 -2.87
C ASP A 377 20.39 11.09 -2.98
N GLY A 378 19.91 10.49 -4.08
CA GLY A 378 19.98 9.04 -4.30
C GLY A 378 19.38 8.18 -3.18
N SER A 379 18.61 8.76 -2.26
CA SER A 379 18.12 8.06 -1.07
C SER A 379 16.88 7.21 -1.34
N TRP A 380 16.14 7.53 -2.38
CA TRP A 380 14.81 6.94 -2.63
C TRP A 380 14.84 5.42 -2.90
N PHE A 381 15.89 4.91 -3.54
CA PHE A 381 16.01 3.48 -3.86
C PHE A 381 16.66 2.66 -2.72
N LYS A 382 17.15 3.29 -1.66
CA LYS A 382 17.73 2.62 -0.48
C LYS A 382 16.68 1.92 0.39
N THR A 383 15.41 2.22 0.20
CA THR A 383 14.30 1.51 0.85
C THR A 383 13.84 0.36 -0.04
N VAL A 384 14.03 -0.87 0.44
CA VAL A 384 13.58 -2.10 -0.20
C VAL A 384 12.36 -2.63 0.55
N VAL A 385 11.25 -2.87 -0.14
CA VAL A 385 10.02 -3.41 0.46
C VAL A 385 9.77 -4.81 -0.10
N LEU A 386 9.66 -5.79 0.78
CA LEU A 386 9.31 -7.15 0.43
C LEU A 386 7.79 -7.30 0.30
N ALA A 387 7.33 -8.04 -0.70
CA ALA A 387 5.93 -8.34 -0.94
C ALA A 387 5.75 -9.74 -1.55
N GLY A 388 4.53 -10.26 -1.45
CA GLY A 388 4.20 -11.60 -1.96
C GLY A 388 4.19 -12.66 -0.87
N GLY A 389 3.60 -13.81 -1.18
CA GLY A 389 3.40 -14.89 -0.20
C GLY A 389 4.69 -15.50 0.29
N SER A 390 5.65 -15.71 -0.60
CA SER A 390 6.96 -16.29 -0.27
C SER A 390 7.93 -15.25 0.33
N ALA A 391 7.60 -13.96 0.31
CA ALA A 391 8.38 -12.92 0.98
C ALA A 391 8.19 -12.90 2.51
N CYS A 392 7.25 -13.69 3.03
CA CYS A 392 6.98 -13.79 4.47
C CYS A 392 7.90 -14.81 5.18
N LEU A 393 8.93 -15.32 4.50
CA LEU A 393 9.90 -16.23 5.10
C LEU A 393 10.65 -15.56 6.25
N PRO A 394 10.69 -16.19 7.45
CA PRO A 394 11.48 -15.69 8.56
C PRO A 394 12.95 -15.54 8.18
N GLY A 395 13.59 -14.46 8.58
CA GLY A 395 15.00 -14.18 8.33
C GLY A 395 15.31 -13.63 6.92
N LEU A 396 14.31 -13.54 6.02
CA LEU A 396 14.55 -13.10 4.64
C LEU A 396 14.94 -11.62 4.55
N ALA A 397 14.28 -10.75 5.30
CA ALA A 397 14.56 -9.32 5.26
C ALA A 397 15.95 -9.01 5.83
N GLU A 398 16.26 -9.60 6.96
CA GLU A 398 17.52 -9.44 7.65
C GLU A 398 18.69 -9.98 6.82
N ARG A 399 18.51 -11.15 6.20
CA ARG A 399 19.53 -11.73 5.33
C ARG A 399 19.73 -10.87 4.08
N LEU A 400 18.67 -10.43 3.42
CA LEU A 400 18.80 -9.59 2.24
C LEU A 400 19.49 -8.26 2.56
N GLU A 401 19.18 -7.64 3.69
CA GLU A 401 19.82 -6.41 4.14
C GLU A 401 21.32 -6.62 4.36
N LYS A 402 21.71 -7.71 5.04
CA LYS A 402 23.11 -8.08 5.23
C LYS A 402 23.83 -8.29 3.89
N GLU A 403 23.27 -9.11 3.01
CA GLU A 403 23.86 -9.39 1.69
C GLU A 403 24.03 -8.12 0.84
N LEU A 404 23.08 -7.19 0.90
CA LEU A 404 23.18 -5.92 0.19
C LEU A 404 24.30 -5.03 0.76
N HIS A 405 24.49 -5.04 2.08
CA HIS A 405 25.60 -4.33 2.72
C HIS A 405 26.97 -4.90 2.33
N ASP A 406 27.05 -6.23 2.21
CA ASP A 406 28.29 -6.92 1.85
C ASP A 406 28.61 -6.80 0.34
N TYR A 407 27.57 -6.66 -0.50
CA TYR A 407 27.68 -6.67 -1.96
C TYR A 407 27.84 -5.28 -2.60
N LEU A 408 27.22 -4.25 -1.99
CA LEU A 408 27.19 -2.89 -2.55
C LEU A 408 28.36 -2.04 -2.10
N PRO A 409 28.83 -1.07 -2.92
CA PRO A 409 29.79 -0.08 -2.51
C PRO A 409 29.30 0.73 -1.30
N SER A 410 30.21 1.21 -0.45
CA SER A 410 29.90 1.98 0.76
C SER A 410 29.08 3.26 0.49
N SER A 411 29.17 3.83 -0.72
CA SER A 411 28.38 4.99 -1.14
C SER A 411 26.89 4.69 -1.27
N ILE A 412 26.55 3.46 -1.65
CA ILE A 412 25.16 3.01 -1.87
C ILE A 412 24.63 2.28 -0.64
N CYS A 413 25.42 1.36 -0.04
CA CYS A 413 24.95 0.50 1.04
C CYS A 413 24.57 1.27 2.32
N ASN A 414 25.19 2.43 2.56
CA ASN A 414 24.88 3.25 3.71
C ASN A 414 23.43 3.75 3.66
N GLY A 415 22.60 3.29 4.63
CA GLY A 415 21.18 3.63 4.74
C GLY A 415 20.24 2.74 3.95
N VAL A 416 20.72 1.66 3.32
CA VAL A 416 19.89 0.60 2.77
C VAL A 416 19.10 -0.05 3.91
N ARG A 417 17.82 -0.23 3.73
CA ARG A 417 16.90 -0.85 4.68
C ARG A 417 15.91 -1.75 3.97
N VAL A 418 15.79 -2.98 4.44
CA VAL A 418 14.82 -3.96 3.93
C VAL A 418 13.63 -4.05 4.88
N ILE A 419 12.44 -3.76 4.36
CA ILE A 419 11.17 -3.80 5.11
C ILE A 419 10.46 -5.11 4.78
N PRO A 420 10.24 -5.99 5.77
CA PRO A 420 9.45 -7.19 5.56
C PRO A 420 8.00 -6.83 5.18
N PRO A 421 7.20 -7.77 4.63
CA PRO A 421 5.82 -7.49 4.25
C PRO A 421 5.00 -7.02 5.46
N PRO A 422 4.53 -5.72 5.50
CA PRO A 422 3.94 -5.14 6.72
C PRO A 422 2.64 -5.83 7.17
N TYR A 423 1.94 -6.44 6.23
CA TYR A 423 0.70 -7.18 6.47
C TYR A 423 0.83 -8.65 5.98
N GLY A 424 2.05 -9.18 6.01
CA GLY A 424 2.32 -10.52 5.53
C GLY A 424 1.85 -10.73 4.09
N VAL A 425 1.20 -11.84 3.85
CA VAL A 425 0.68 -12.20 2.51
C VAL A 425 -0.38 -11.23 1.98
N ASP A 426 -0.98 -10.40 2.83
CA ASP A 426 -2.09 -9.49 2.48
C ASP A 426 -1.62 -8.05 2.20
N THR A 427 -0.30 -7.82 2.15
CA THR A 427 0.31 -6.49 1.97
C THR A 427 -0.28 -5.72 0.77
N VAL A 428 -0.42 -6.35 -0.39
CA VAL A 428 -0.97 -5.71 -1.59
C VAL A 428 -2.44 -5.31 -1.39
N TRP A 429 -3.23 -6.19 -0.76
CA TRP A 429 -4.62 -5.91 -0.45
C TRP A 429 -4.77 -4.69 0.49
N HIS A 430 -3.90 -4.58 1.51
CA HIS A 430 -3.89 -3.43 2.41
C HIS A 430 -3.49 -2.12 1.70
N GLY A 431 -2.56 -2.18 0.75
CA GLY A 431 -2.26 -1.02 -0.10
C GLY A 431 -3.46 -0.57 -0.95
N ALA A 432 -4.23 -1.52 -1.50
CA ALA A 432 -5.48 -1.22 -2.19
C ALA A 432 -6.55 -0.65 -1.25
N LYS A 433 -6.63 -1.14 -0.01
CA LYS A 433 -7.50 -0.59 1.05
C LYS A 433 -7.18 0.88 1.33
N LEU A 434 -5.89 1.25 1.46
CA LEU A 434 -5.49 2.64 1.68
C LEU A 434 -6.01 3.56 0.58
N ILE A 435 -5.86 3.16 -0.69
CA ILE A 435 -6.32 3.95 -1.84
C ILE A 435 -7.85 4.05 -1.88
N SER A 436 -8.54 2.92 -1.68
CA SER A 436 -10.00 2.87 -1.76
C SER A 436 -10.70 3.65 -0.64
N ASN A 437 -10.01 3.93 0.46
CA ASN A 437 -10.51 4.70 1.59
C ASN A 437 -10.03 6.16 1.60
N LEU A 438 -9.27 6.62 0.59
CA LEU A 438 -8.87 8.02 0.46
C LEU A 438 -10.06 8.95 0.35
N SER A 439 -9.97 10.13 0.97
CA SER A 439 -10.99 11.17 0.88
C SER A 439 -11.26 11.63 -0.56
N THR A 440 -10.28 11.47 -1.46
CA THR A 440 -10.37 11.82 -2.88
C THR A 440 -10.79 10.66 -3.77
N PHE A 441 -10.95 9.45 -3.23
CA PHE A 441 -11.28 8.25 -4.02
C PHE A 441 -12.56 8.38 -4.85
N PRO A 442 -13.69 8.95 -4.36
CA PRO A 442 -14.89 9.14 -5.16
C PRO A 442 -14.65 9.99 -6.41
N ALA A 443 -13.78 11.01 -6.33
CA ALA A 443 -13.42 11.85 -7.48
C ALA A 443 -12.53 11.13 -8.50
N THR A 444 -11.89 10.02 -8.10
CA THR A 444 -11.05 9.19 -9.00
C THR A 444 -11.83 8.07 -9.69
N CYS A 445 -13.05 7.80 -9.22
CA CYS A 445 -13.92 6.73 -9.72
C CYS A 445 -15.05 7.23 -10.65
N ASN A 446 -15.29 8.56 -10.72
CA ASN A 446 -16.34 9.17 -11.54
C ASN A 446 -15.90 9.50 -12.95
#